data_a7e223aaf7992998bc8eb2cc88d42346
#
_entry.id   a7e223aaf7992998bc8eb2cc88d42346
#
_cell.length_a   1.000
_cell.length_b   1.000
_cell.length_c   1.000
_cell.angle_alpha   90.00
_cell.angle_beta   90.00
_cell.angle_gamma   90.00
#
_symmetry.space_group_name_H-M   'P 1'
#
loop_
_entity.id
_entity.type
_entity.pdbx_description
1 polymer ?
#
loop_
_entity_poly.entity_id
_entity_poly.type
_entity_poly.pdbx_seq_one_letter_code
_entity_poly.pdbx_strand_id
1 'polypeptide(L)'
;MSNLSAIIKPSSLLADNIKSLPRLQRSGGPLLPVLCYIRDLDTQVFKMVSRGGLGWLESVRLSKLPWLVHAFSTRRGGLSQAPCAGLNLGFTESDRRERVEQNRRQFLDQLGGKDFVPALVRQVHSSHSYVVTRDRADQLAYQLPGIEVSAPAATHPPAGDGLMTAEPGILLTIRIADCLPLLLVDPHRRAVAAVHAGWRGALARVIEKAVGDMRRAFGSDPQELTAALGPSIRACCYEVGEEVVEAFQGSFADADRFFRTPPNRPEAATDRHSILFLSAYPPGHAPEHVPAARLDLTAMARYQLASAGVKPANILVAGYCTACRTDLFFSHRREGGRTGRQAAAIGIRGLGH
;
A
#
# COMPACT_ATOMS: atom_id res chain seq x y z
N MET A 1 25.04 49.07 -0.12
CA MET A 1 24.97 49.12 -1.59
C MET A 1 25.44 47.80 -2.15
N SER A 2 24.66 47.21 -2.86
CA SER A 2 24.56 46.31 -4.02
C SER A 2 23.99 44.94 -3.75
N ASN A 3 22.77 44.82 -4.27
CA ASN A 3 21.96 43.63 -4.50
C ASN A 3 22.68 42.61 -5.37
N LEU A 4 22.48 41.34 -5.07
CA LEU A 4 22.58 40.24 -6.03
C LEU A 4 21.43 39.28 -5.84
N SER A 5 20.36 39.52 -6.61
CA SER A 5 19.27 38.58 -6.83
C SER A 5 19.75 37.53 -7.84
N ALA A 6 19.98 36.29 -7.40
CA ALA A 6 20.23 35.16 -8.29
C ALA A 6 18.90 34.59 -8.75
N ILE A 7 18.49 34.87 -9.99
CA ILE A 7 17.38 34.24 -10.70
C ILE A 7 17.85 32.85 -11.15
N ILE A 8 17.29 31.82 -10.54
CA ILE A 8 17.47 30.43 -10.99
C ILE A 8 16.61 30.23 -12.25
N LYS A 9 17.25 30.08 -13.40
CA LYS A 9 16.60 29.65 -14.65
C LYS A 9 16.22 28.17 -14.55
N PRO A 10 14.99 27.76 -14.93
CA PRO A 10 14.65 26.34 -14.98
C PRO A 10 15.44 25.64 -16.09
N SER A 11 15.97 24.46 -15.78
CA SER A 11 16.76 23.63 -16.69
C SER A 11 15.90 23.13 -17.86
N SER A 12 16.47 23.09 -19.05
CA SER A 12 15.88 22.70 -20.34
C SER A 12 15.31 21.26 -20.40
N LEU A 13 15.58 20.42 -19.41
CA LEU A 13 15.07 19.05 -19.29
C LEU A 13 13.56 18.94 -18.95
N LEU A 14 12.92 20.03 -18.52
CA LEU A 14 11.47 20.05 -18.24
C LEU A 14 10.61 20.27 -19.51
N ALA A 15 11.16 20.85 -20.56
CA ALA A 15 10.42 21.20 -21.77
C ALA A 15 10.19 20.00 -22.72
N ASP A 16 11.07 19.00 -22.71
CA ASP A 16 11.00 17.87 -23.64
C ASP A 16 10.04 16.75 -23.16
N ASN A 17 9.76 16.65 -21.86
CA ASN A 17 8.83 15.67 -21.31
C ASN A 17 7.34 16.03 -21.51
N ILE A 18 7.03 17.27 -21.88
CA ILE A 18 5.64 17.71 -22.11
C ILE A 18 5.15 17.33 -23.52
N LYS A 19 6.06 17.09 -24.48
CA LYS A 19 5.72 16.78 -25.87
C LYS A 19 5.31 15.33 -26.14
N SER A 20 5.50 14.42 -25.19
CA SER A 20 5.17 13.00 -25.33
C SER A 20 3.84 12.56 -24.67
N LEU A 21 3.03 13.50 -24.22
CA LEU A 21 1.72 13.19 -23.66
C LEU A 21 0.72 12.87 -24.78
N PRO A 22 0.01 11.74 -24.75
CA PRO A 22 -1.05 11.45 -25.72
C PRO A 22 -2.14 12.51 -25.61
N ARG A 23 -2.60 13.03 -26.75
CA ARG A 23 -3.74 13.96 -26.84
C ARG A 23 -4.96 13.30 -26.18
N LEU A 24 -5.38 13.82 -25.03
CA LEU A 24 -6.62 13.44 -24.37
C LEU A 24 -7.81 13.83 -25.27
N GLN A 25 -8.47 12.83 -25.81
CA GLN A 25 -9.78 13.02 -26.45
C GLN A 25 -10.78 13.55 -25.39
N ARG A 26 -11.44 14.66 -25.71
CA ARG A 26 -12.49 15.28 -24.91
C ARG A 26 -13.73 14.36 -24.88
N SER A 27 -13.77 13.42 -23.95
CA SER A 27 -15.00 12.80 -23.48
C SER A 27 -15.36 13.50 -22.16
N GLY A 28 -16.59 14.04 -22.06
CA GLY A 28 -17.05 14.94 -21.00
C GLY A 28 -17.21 14.27 -19.64
N GLY A 29 -16.08 13.85 -19.02
CA GLY A 29 -15.98 13.45 -17.64
C GLY A 29 -15.33 14.55 -16.80
N PRO A 30 -15.53 14.58 -15.45
CA PRO A 30 -14.93 15.59 -14.60
C PRO A 30 -13.41 15.59 -14.76
N LEU A 31 -12.84 16.77 -14.99
CA LEU A 31 -11.38 17.00 -15.08
C LEU A 31 -10.72 16.44 -13.81
N LEU A 32 -10.07 15.29 -13.92
CA LEU A 32 -9.20 14.77 -12.85
C LEU A 32 -8.17 15.85 -12.53
N PRO A 33 -7.91 16.12 -11.25
CA PRO A 33 -6.95 17.16 -10.88
C PRO A 33 -5.57 16.80 -11.44
N VAL A 34 -5.12 17.57 -12.42
CA VAL A 34 -3.80 17.49 -13.09
C VAL A 34 -2.65 17.47 -12.07
N LEU A 35 -2.89 17.96 -10.85
CA LEU A 35 -1.95 17.98 -9.73
C LEU A 35 -1.53 16.59 -9.20
N CYS A 36 -2.34 15.52 -9.39
CA CYS A 36 -1.95 14.15 -9.03
C CYS A 36 -0.89 13.59 -9.97
N TYR A 37 -0.82 14.09 -11.21
CA TYR A 37 0.04 13.55 -12.25
C TYR A 37 1.50 14.04 -12.17
N ILE A 38 1.74 15.22 -11.59
CA ILE A 38 3.03 15.93 -11.72
C ILE A 38 3.91 15.80 -10.45
N ARG A 39 3.36 15.43 -9.28
CA ARG A 39 4.14 15.41 -8.02
C ARG A 39 4.74 14.07 -7.62
N ASP A 40 4.47 12.98 -8.33
CA ASP A 40 4.70 11.63 -7.81
C ASP A 40 5.77 10.79 -8.53
N LEU A 41 6.50 11.35 -9.48
CA LEU A 41 7.60 10.63 -10.15
C LEU A 41 8.94 10.95 -9.48
N ASP A 42 9.11 10.55 -8.23
CA ASP A 42 10.45 10.38 -7.68
C ASP A 42 11.00 9.01 -8.13
N THR A 43 11.38 8.94 -9.41
CA THR A 43 12.02 7.77 -10.03
C THR A 43 13.34 7.40 -9.35
N GLN A 44 13.85 8.26 -8.48
CA GLN A 44 15.04 7.99 -7.68
C GLN A 44 14.74 7.08 -6.49
N VAL A 45 13.50 7.02 -6.02
CA VAL A 45 13.11 6.20 -4.86
C VAL A 45 12.62 4.81 -5.28
N PHE A 46 11.82 4.73 -6.36
CA PHE A 46 11.30 3.46 -6.90
C PHE A 46 11.50 3.39 -8.41
N LYS A 47 11.80 2.18 -8.89
CA LYS A 47 11.94 1.87 -10.31
C LYS A 47 10.86 0.87 -10.75
N MET A 48 10.37 1.03 -11.98
CA MET A 48 9.54 0.03 -12.64
C MET A 48 10.44 -1.07 -13.20
N VAL A 49 10.15 -2.32 -12.85
CA VAL A 49 10.81 -3.51 -13.39
C VAL A 49 9.81 -4.22 -14.29
N SER A 50 10.28 -4.68 -15.45
CA SER A 50 9.50 -5.50 -16.36
C SER A 50 10.30 -6.75 -16.73
N ARG A 51 9.70 -7.93 -16.50
CA ARG A 51 10.33 -9.22 -16.80
C ARG A 51 9.25 -10.26 -17.08
N GLY A 52 9.45 -11.09 -18.10
CA GLY A 52 8.47 -12.14 -18.47
C GLY A 52 7.06 -11.60 -18.76
N GLY A 53 6.94 -10.38 -19.30
CA GLY A 53 5.65 -9.72 -19.55
C GLY A 53 4.95 -9.15 -18.31
N LEU A 54 5.48 -9.38 -17.10
CA LEU A 54 4.95 -8.84 -15.85
C LEU A 54 5.63 -7.53 -15.50
N GLY A 55 4.92 -6.67 -14.71
CA GLY A 55 5.47 -5.40 -14.22
C GLY A 55 5.32 -5.26 -12.72
N TRP A 56 6.34 -4.72 -12.04
CA TRP A 56 6.29 -4.38 -10.62
C TRP A 56 7.21 -3.21 -10.29
N LEU A 57 7.03 -2.64 -9.10
CA LEU A 57 7.89 -1.60 -8.56
C LEU A 57 8.86 -2.19 -7.54
N GLU A 58 10.12 -1.75 -7.60
CA GLU A 58 11.14 -2.01 -6.60
C GLU A 58 11.68 -0.69 -6.04
N SER A 59 11.98 -0.66 -4.75
CA SER A 59 12.75 0.44 -4.16
C SER A 59 14.20 0.37 -4.63
N VAL A 60 14.71 1.48 -5.17
CA VAL A 60 16.11 1.60 -5.62
C VAL A 60 17.08 1.36 -4.46
N ARG A 61 16.74 1.85 -3.26
CA ARG A 61 17.57 1.65 -2.06
C ARG A 61 17.60 0.18 -1.64
N LEU A 62 16.44 -0.46 -1.56
CA LEU A 62 16.34 -1.86 -1.12
C LEU A 62 16.91 -2.84 -2.15
N SER A 63 16.87 -2.52 -3.44
CA SER A 63 17.48 -3.34 -4.51
C SER A 63 19.02 -3.43 -4.40
N LYS A 64 19.66 -2.61 -3.55
CA LYS A 64 21.10 -2.71 -3.26
C LYS A 64 21.45 -3.81 -2.26
N LEU A 65 20.44 -4.41 -1.62
CA LEU A 65 20.64 -5.53 -0.70
C LEU A 65 20.56 -6.86 -1.48
N PRO A 66 21.67 -7.55 -1.75
CA PRO A 66 21.70 -8.72 -2.64
C PRO A 66 20.90 -9.91 -2.11
N TRP A 67 20.73 -9.99 -0.80
CA TRP A 67 19.98 -11.03 -0.12
C TRP A 67 18.46 -10.79 -0.11
N LEU A 68 18.02 -9.59 -0.49
CA LEU A 68 16.61 -9.19 -0.41
C LEU A 68 15.91 -9.34 -1.76
N VAL A 69 14.70 -9.91 -1.72
CA VAL A 69 13.72 -9.83 -2.81
C VAL A 69 12.55 -9.00 -2.32
N HIS A 70 12.11 -8.02 -3.10
CA HIS A 70 10.92 -7.25 -2.80
C HIS A 70 10.26 -6.75 -4.07
N ALA A 71 8.93 -6.67 -4.06
CA ALA A 71 8.14 -6.20 -5.19
C ALA A 71 6.79 -5.64 -4.75
N PHE A 72 6.34 -4.58 -5.40
CA PHE A 72 4.94 -4.17 -5.43
C PHE A 72 4.42 -4.41 -6.85
N SER A 73 3.64 -5.48 -7.05
CA SER A 73 3.16 -5.84 -8.37
C SER A 73 2.25 -4.77 -8.96
N THR A 74 2.25 -4.70 -10.28
CA THR A 74 1.22 -3.94 -11.01
C THR A 74 0.19 -4.90 -11.57
N ARG A 75 -0.85 -4.36 -12.23
CA ARG A 75 -1.80 -5.20 -12.99
C ARG A 75 -1.29 -5.61 -14.36
N ARG A 76 -0.10 -5.15 -14.78
CA ARG A 76 0.46 -5.44 -16.10
C ARG A 76 0.86 -6.89 -16.25
N GLY A 77 0.49 -7.49 -17.36
CA GLY A 77 0.68 -8.91 -17.66
C GLY A 77 -0.38 -9.79 -17.00
N GLY A 78 -0.09 -11.10 -16.90
CA GLY A 78 -1.02 -12.07 -16.33
C GLY A 78 -2.13 -12.52 -17.29
N LEU A 79 -3.02 -13.38 -16.79
CA LEU A 79 -3.99 -14.14 -17.60
C LEU A 79 -5.45 -13.81 -17.28
N SER A 80 -5.69 -12.98 -16.24
CA SER A 80 -7.04 -12.61 -15.82
C SER A 80 -7.73 -11.73 -16.85
N GLN A 81 -9.05 -11.88 -16.96
CA GLN A 81 -9.91 -11.12 -17.88
C GLN A 81 -10.75 -10.10 -17.10
N ALA A 82 -11.44 -9.21 -17.82
CA ALA A 82 -12.33 -8.26 -17.19
C ALA A 82 -13.35 -8.95 -16.26
N PRO A 83 -13.69 -8.36 -15.10
CA PRO A 83 -13.24 -7.06 -14.60
C PRO A 83 -11.85 -7.06 -13.93
N CYS A 84 -11.21 -8.21 -13.77
CA CYS A 84 -9.90 -8.38 -13.11
C CYS A 84 -8.73 -8.41 -14.11
N ALA A 85 -8.90 -7.83 -15.31
CA ALA A 85 -7.94 -7.96 -16.42
C ALA A 85 -6.49 -7.61 -16.02
N GLY A 86 -5.58 -8.57 -16.28
CA GLY A 86 -4.16 -8.44 -15.99
C GLY A 86 -3.64 -9.41 -14.93
N LEU A 87 -2.60 -9.01 -14.20
CA LEU A 87 -1.96 -9.81 -13.17
C LEU A 87 -2.75 -9.76 -11.85
N ASN A 88 -3.95 -10.37 -11.84
CA ASN A 88 -4.71 -10.52 -10.60
C ASN A 88 -4.10 -11.62 -9.73
N LEU A 89 -3.71 -11.27 -8.50
CA LEU A 89 -3.08 -12.17 -7.52
C LEU A 89 -4.02 -12.52 -6.34
N GLY A 90 -5.26 -12.02 -6.37
CA GLY A 90 -6.27 -12.26 -5.34
C GLY A 90 -7.41 -13.14 -5.83
N PHE A 91 -7.81 -14.12 -5.03
CA PHE A 91 -9.05 -14.83 -5.28
C PHE A 91 -10.23 -13.88 -5.02
N THR A 92 -11.02 -13.63 -6.06
CA THR A 92 -12.23 -12.82 -6.04
C THR A 92 -13.33 -13.59 -6.79
N GLU A 93 -14.58 -13.32 -6.49
CA GLU A 93 -15.71 -13.91 -7.19
C GLU A 93 -15.77 -13.55 -8.68
N SER A 94 -15.07 -12.47 -9.06
CA SER A 94 -15.07 -11.95 -10.42
C SER A 94 -13.97 -12.54 -11.31
N ASP A 95 -13.19 -13.53 -10.82
CA ASP A 95 -12.11 -14.15 -11.60
C ASP A 95 -12.07 -15.67 -11.37
N ARG A 96 -11.56 -16.40 -12.36
CA ARG A 96 -11.40 -17.85 -12.25
C ARG A 96 -10.19 -18.18 -11.38
N ARG A 97 -10.38 -19.13 -10.46
CA ARG A 97 -9.35 -19.57 -9.52
C ARG A 97 -8.06 -20.01 -10.24
N GLU A 98 -8.20 -20.76 -11.32
CA GLU A 98 -7.08 -21.30 -12.09
C GLU A 98 -6.20 -20.20 -12.69
N ARG A 99 -6.81 -19.10 -13.17
CA ARG A 99 -6.08 -17.95 -13.69
C ARG A 99 -5.29 -17.24 -12.58
N VAL A 100 -5.89 -17.06 -11.43
CA VAL A 100 -5.22 -16.45 -10.27
C VAL A 100 -4.04 -17.32 -9.81
N GLU A 101 -4.20 -18.64 -9.79
CA GLU A 101 -3.12 -19.56 -9.42
C GLU A 101 -1.98 -19.54 -10.45
N GLN A 102 -2.28 -19.46 -11.74
CA GLN A 102 -1.28 -19.30 -12.79
C GLN A 102 -0.56 -17.94 -12.67
N ASN A 103 -1.29 -16.86 -12.43
CA ASN A 103 -0.71 -15.53 -12.21
C ASN A 103 0.25 -15.54 -11.01
N ARG A 104 -0.13 -16.20 -9.92
CA ARG A 104 0.71 -16.32 -8.70
C ARG A 104 1.99 -17.11 -9.01
N ARG A 105 1.89 -18.23 -9.74
CA ARG A 105 3.07 -18.99 -10.17
C ARG A 105 4.00 -18.13 -11.03
N GLN A 106 3.46 -17.50 -12.08
CA GLN A 106 4.25 -16.61 -12.93
C GLN A 106 4.94 -15.49 -12.16
N PHE A 107 4.22 -14.84 -11.23
CA PHE A 107 4.80 -13.77 -10.42
C PHE A 107 5.90 -14.30 -9.49
N LEU A 108 5.67 -15.42 -8.82
CA LEU A 108 6.66 -16.08 -7.97
C LEU A 108 7.92 -16.44 -8.77
N ASP A 109 7.76 -17.03 -9.97
CA ASP A 109 8.88 -17.40 -10.84
C ASP A 109 9.77 -16.20 -11.21
N GLN A 110 9.16 -15.02 -11.43
CA GLN A 110 9.93 -13.81 -11.73
C GLN A 110 10.67 -13.25 -10.48
N LEU A 111 10.25 -13.58 -9.28
CA LEU A 111 10.86 -13.13 -8.02
C LEU A 111 11.92 -14.08 -7.47
N GLY A 112 12.07 -15.27 -8.02
CA GLY A 112 13.05 -16.28 -7.57
C GLY A 112 12.52 -17.71 -7.61
N GLY A 113 11.25 -17.89 -8.01
CA GLY A 113 10.65 -19.18 -8.29
C GLY A 113 10.67 -20.13 -7.09
N LYS A 114 11.22 -21.32 -7.32
CA LYS A 114 11.29 -22.42 -6.34
C LYS A 114 12.14 -22.13 -5.10
N ASP A 115 12.94 -21.06 -5.12
CA ASP A 115 13.74 -20.67 -3.96
C ASP A 115 12.87 -20.10 -2.84
N PHE A 116 11.57 -19.88 -3.11
CA PHE A 116 10.64 -19.28 -2.17
C PHE A 116 9.37 -20.08 -1.97
N VAL A 117 8.95 -20.19 -0.70
CA VAL A 117 7.61 -20.64 -0.30
C VAL A 117 6.80 -19.40 0.07
N PRO A 118 5.65 -19.14 -0.61
CA PRO A 118 4.82 -17.97 -0.31
C PRO A 118 4.09 -18.14 1.02
N ALA A 119 4.27 -17.19 1.93
CA ALA A 119 3.53 -17.07 3.17
C ALA A 119 2.43 -15.99 3.02
N LEU A 120 1.23 -16.31 3.46
CA LEU A 120 0.02 -15.51 3.32
C LEU A 120 -0.73 -15.42 4.65
N VAL A 121 -1.56 -14.37 4.80
CA VAL A 121 -2.59 -14.27 5.85
C VAL A 121 -3.95 -14.04 5.22
N ARG A 122 -4.98 -14.41 5.95
CA ARG A 122 -6.36 -13.99 5.67
C ARG A 122 -6.54 -12.57 6.22
N GLN A 123 -6.39 -11.58 5.35
CA GLN A 123 -6.45 -10.16 5.70
C GLN A 123 -7.87 -9.77 6.15
N VAL A 124 -7.97 -9.19 7.34
CA VAL A 124 -9.23 -8.84 8.02
C VAL A 124 -9.26 -7.40 8.52
N HIS A 125 -8.31 -6.57 8.08
CA HIS A 125 -8.13 -5.17 8.49
C HIS A 125 -7.89 -5.02 10.00
N SER A 126 -7.18 -5.98 10.59
CA SER A 126 -6.77 -5.99 12.00
C SER A 126 -5.40 -5.32 12.19
N SER A 127 -4.87 -5.44 13.42
CA SER A 127 -3.49 -5.07 13.73
C SER A 127 -2.62 -6.27 14.13
N HIS A 128 -3.05 -7.50 13.79
CA HIS A 128 -2.31 -8.70 14.12
C HIS A 128 -1.24 -8.99 13.06
N SER A 129 -0.03 -9.29 13.55
CA SER A 129 1.10 -9.75 12.74
C SER A 129 1.56 -11.12 13.23
N TYR A 130 2.17 -11.89 12.33
CA TYR A 130 2.71 -13.21 12.64
C TYR A 130 4.16 -13.30 12.22
N VAL A 131 4.98 -13.90 13.09
CA VAL A 131 6.29 -14.42 12.72
C VAL A 131 6.08 -15.69 11.94
N VAL A 132 6.70 -15.79 10.78
CA VAL A 132 6.62 -16.97 9.90
C VAL A 132 7.98 -17.65 9.91
N THR A 133 7.98 -18.93 10.24
CA THR A 133 9.14 -19.81 10.29
C THR A 133 8.83 -21.11 9.56
N ARG A 134 9.80 -22.01 9.45
CA ARG A 134 9.59 -23.40 9.04
C ARG A 134 9.58 -24.30 10.28
N ASP A 135 8.67 -25.25 10.30
CA ASP A 135 8.67 -26.29 11.32
C ASP A 135 9.64 -27.44 10.97
N ARG A 136 9.69 -28.48 11.82
CA ARG A 136 10.56 -29.65 11.60
C ARG A 136 10.23 -30.44 10.34
N ALA A 137 9.03 -30.27 9.79
CA ALA A 137 8.56 -30.90 8.56
C ALA A 137 8.71 -29.98 7.34
N ASP A 138 9.47 -28.87 7.47
CA ASP A 138 9.70 -27.84 6.44
C ASP A 138 8.41 -27.13 5.99
N GLN A 139 7.36 -27.14 6.84
CA GLN A 139 6.11 -26.47 6.60
C GLN A 139 6.09 -25.09 7.27
N LEU A 140 5.32 -24.15 6.70
CA LEU A 140 5.18 -22.82 7.28
C LEU A 140 4.44 -22.87 8.61
N ALA A 141 5.07 -22.32 9.65
CA ALA A 141 4.52 -22.11 10.98
C ALA A 141 4.29 -20.61 11.22
N TYR A 142 3.16 -20.28 11.84
CA TYR A 142 2.76 -18.89 12.14
C TYR A 142 2.65 -18.73 13.65
N GLN A 143 3.39 -17.78 14.20
CA GLN A 143 3.45 -17.52 15.64
C GLN A 143 3.17 -16.02 15.91
N LEU A 144 2.49 -15.74 17.02
CA LEU A 144 2.39 -14.36 17.49
C LEU A 144 3.75 -13.88 18.04
N PRO A 145 4.18 -12.66 17.74
CA PRO A 145 5.46 -12.13 18.19
C PRO A 145 5.59 -12.14 19.72
N GLY A 146 6.68 -12.73 20.22
CA GLY A 146 6.98 -12.81 21.66
C GLY A 146 6.19 -13.87 22.43
N ILE A 147 5.45 -14.74 21.75
CA ILE A 147 4.74 -15.86 22.35
C ILE A 147 5.36 -17.16 21.82
N GLU A 148 6.03 -17.90 22.69
CA GLU A 148 6.42 -19.27 22.38
C GLU A 148 5.16 -20.15 22.43
N VAL A 149 4.61 -20.47 21.28
CA VAL A 149 3.49 -21.38 21.19
C VAL A 149 4.00 -22.72 20.66
N SER A 150 3.93 -23.74 21.47
CA SER A 150 4.09 -25.14 21.08
C SER A 150 2.83 -25.67 20.35
N ALA A 151 2.16 -24.81 19.57
CA ALA A 151 0.99 -25.19 18.82
C ALA A 151 1.38 -25.77 17.46
N PRO A 152 0.66 -26.79 16.96
CA PRO A 152 0.89 -27.30 15.60
C PRO A 152 0.71 -26.19 14.58
N ALA A 153 1.54 -26.22 13.53
CA ALA A 153 1.47 -25.27 12.43
C ALA A 153 0.03 -25.18 11.91
N ALA A 154 -0.48 -23.95 11.78
CA ALA A 154 -1.80 -23.76 11.22
C ALA A 154 -1.79 -24.25 9.76
N THR A 155 -2.62 -25.22 9.43
CA THR A 155 -2.76 -25.75 8.06
C THR A 155 -3.36 -24.73 7.09
N HIS A 156 -3.86 -23.60 7.61
CA HIS A 156 -4.46 -22.51 6.85
C HIS A 156 -3.86 -21.17 7.28
N PRO A 157 -3.75 -20.19 6.36
CA PRO A 157 -3.30 -18.85 6.69
C PRO A 157 -4.14 -18.24 7.84
N PRO A 158 -3.52 -17.79 8.95
CA PRO A 158 -4.23 -17.20 10.06
C PRO A 158 -4.87 -15.86 9.68
N ALA A 159 -5.86 -15.41 10.48
CA ALA A 159 -6.47 -14.10 10.31
C ALA A 159 -5.54 -13.00 10.83
N GLY A 160 -5.09 -12.09 9.97
CA GLY A 160 -4.19 -11.02 10.33
C GLY A 160 -3.84 -10.15 9.14
N ASP A 161 -3.04 -9.12 9.38
CA ASP A 161 -2.71 -8.13 8.37
C ASP A 161 -1.20 -7.84 8.30
N GLY A 162 -0.38 -8.56 9.09
CA GLY A 162 1.07 -8.48 9.05
C GLY A 162 1.73 -9.86 9.07
N LEU A 163 2.85 -9.96 8.38
CA LEU A 163 3.75 -11.11 8.35
C LEU A 163 5.18 -10.64 8.53
N MET A 164 6.00 -11.39 9.23
CA MET A 164 7.42 -11.10 9.37
C MET A 164 8.25 -12.38 9.46
N THR A 165 9.50 -12.33 9.01
CA THR A 165 10.45 -13.45 9.07
C THR A 165 11.88 -12.98 9.06
N ALA A 166 12.78 -13.80 9.61
CA ALA A 166 14.22 -13.72 9.42
C ALA A 166 14.76 -14.98 8.70
N GLU A 167 13.86 -15.89 8.27
CA GLU A 167 14.28 -17.11 7.59
C GLU A 167 14.39 -16.93 6.09
N PRO A 168 15.50 -17.40 5.47
CA PRO A 168 15.62 -17.44 4.03
C PRO A 168 14.59 -18.38 3.37
N GLY A 169 14.25 -18.11 2.13
CA GLY A 169 13.34 -18.96 1.35
C GLY A 169 11.86 -18.81 1.69
N ILE A 170 11.49 -17.85 2.55
CA ILE A 170 10.09 -17.49 2.79
C ILE A 170 9.79 -16.17 2.09
N LEU A 171 8.72 -16.14 1.27
CA LEU A 171 8.22 -14.93 0.59
C LEU A 171 6.92 -14.47 1.27
N LEU A 172 7.03 -13.47 2.11
CA LEU A 172 5.87 -12.83 2.73
C LEU A 172 5.07 -12.09 1.66
N THR A 173 3.76 -12.32 1.59
CA THR A 173 2.92 -11.73 0.56
C THR A 173 1.61 -11.23 1.15
N ILE A 174 1.30 -9.95 0.91
CA ILE A 174 0.01 -9.32 1.20
C ILE A 174 -0.63 -8.84 -0.10
N ARG A 175 -1.95 -8.79 -0.12
CA ARG A 175 -2.75 -8.42 -1.29
C ARG A 175 -3.48 -7.12 -1.04
N ILE A 176 -3.54 -6.29 -2.06
CA ILE A 176 -4.17 -4.97 -1.97
C ILE A 176 -4.97 -4.63 -3.23
N ALA A 177 -5.96 -3.78 -3.04
CA ALA A 177 -6.57 -2.90 -4.03
C ALA A 177 -7.02 -1.68 -3.22
N ASP A 178 -6.21 -0.63 -3.23
CA ASP A 178 -6.31 0.65 -2.51
C ASP A 178 -5.66 0.73 -1.13
N CYS A 179 -5.79 -0.28 -0.25
CA CYS A 179 -5.12 -0.24 1.06
C CYS A 179 -3.60 -0.09 0.90
N LEU A 180 -2.95 0.52 1.89
CA LEU A 180 -1.51 0.77 1.88
C LEU A 180 -0.72 -0.50 2.18
N PRO A 181 0.16 -0.96 1.28
CA PRO A 181 1.14 -1.99 1.58
C PRO A 181 2.40 -1.35 2.15
N LEU A 182 2.90 -1.92 3.23
CA LEU A 182 4.16 -1.55 3.85
C LEU A 182 5.10 -2.75 3.88
N LEU A 183 6.34 -2.56 3.43
CA LEU A 183 7.43 -3.51 3.62
C LEU A 183 8.44 -2.90 4.60
N LEU A 184 8.79 -3.65 5.64
CA LEU A 184 9.83 -3.28 6.60
C LEU A 184 11.05 -4.18 6.39
N VAL A 185 12.25 -3.59 6.49
CA VAL A 185 13.52 -4.29 6.33
C VAL A 185 14.46 -3.87 7.44
N ASP A 186 14.96 -4.85 8.19
CA ASP A 186 16.10 -4.71 9.07
C ASP A 186 17.35 -5.23 8.36
N PRO A 187 18.25 -4.37 7.89
CA PRO A 187 19.44 -4.82 7.16
C PRO A 187 20.46 -5.53 8.04
N HIS A 188 20.48 -5.25 9.36
CA HIS A 188 21.44 -5.81 10.31
C HIS A 188 21.04 -7.21 10.77
N ARG A 189 19.74 -7.40 11.06
CA ARG A 189 19.19 -8.70 11.48
C ARG A 189 18.78 -9.58 10.31
N ARG A 190 18.79 -9.03 9.09
CA ARG A 190 18.22 -9.65 7.89
C ARG A 190 16.78 -10.14 8.14
N ALA A 191 15.98 -9.29 8.80
CA ALA A 191 14.58 -9.56 9.07
C ALA A 191 13.70 -8.66 8.21
N VAL A 192 12.56 -9.20 7.76
CA VAL A 192 11.64 -8.49 6.88
C VAL A 192 10.20 -8.63 7.35
N ALA A 193 9.36 -7.65 7.02
CA ALA A 193 7.93 -7.75 7.25
C ALA A 193 7.13 -7.18 6.07
N ALA A 194 5.92 -7.72 5.86
CA ALA A 194 4.91 -7.23 4.95
C ALA A 194 3.62 -6.93 5.73
N VAL A 195 3.12 -5.70 5.65
CA VAL A 195 1.97 -5.21 6.43
C VAL A 195 0.94 -4.59 5.51
N HIS A 196 -0.32 -5.00 5.69
CA HIS A 196 -1.48 -4.45 5.03
C HIS A 196 -2.16 -3.41 5.95
N ALA A 197 -2.21 -2.15 5.52
CA ALA A 197 -2.79 -1.06 6.28
C ALA A 197 -3.95 -0.39 5.52
N GLY A 198 -5.17 -0.91 5.68
CA GLY A 198 -6.39 -0.19 5.39
C GLY A 198 -6.70 0.81 6.52
N TRP A 199 -7.74 1.64 6.38
CA TRP A 199 -8.08 2.64 7.39
C TRP A 199 -8.37 2.05 8.78
N ARG A 200 -9.05 0.87 8.84
CA ARG A 200 -9.30 0.17 10.13
C ARG A 200 -8.02 -0.33 10.76
N GLY A 201 -7.12 -0.94 9.98
CA GLY A 201 -5.81 -1.37 10.46
C GLY A 201 -4.95 -0.18 10.90
N ALA A 202 -4.97 0.93 10.15
CA ALA A 202 -4.30 2.16 10.50
C ALA A 202 -4.85 2.75 11.81
N LEU A 203 -6.17 2.79 11.97
CA LEU A 203 -6.82 3.19 13.22
C LEU A 203 -6.38 2.31 14.41
N ALA A 204 -6.28 0.99 14.20
CA ALA A 204 -5.80 0.02 15.18
C ALA A 204 -4.27 0.01 15.35
N ARG A 205 -3.55 0.97 14.75
CA ARG A 205 -2.09 1.17 14.84
C ARG A 205 -1.28 -0.04 14.35
N VAL A 206 -1.73 -0.68 13.26
CA VAL A 206 -1.08 -1.88 12.70
C VAL A 206 0.40 -1.65 12.36
N ILE A 207 0.76 -0.44 11.92
CA ILE A 207 2.13 -0.08 11.53
C ILE A 207 3.04 0.06 12.76
N GLU A 208 2.60 0.79 13.79
CA GLU A 208 3.34 0.91 15.05
C GLU A 208 3.54 -0.46 15.70
N LYS A 209 2.48 -1.28 15.72
CA LYS A 209 2.53 -2.64 16.26
C LYS A 209 3.51 -3.51 15.47
N ALA A 210 3.50 -3.45 14.14
CA ALA A 210 4.43 -4.23 13.33
C ALA A 210 5.90 -3.88 13.59
N VAL A 211 6.21 -2.59 13.79
CA VAL A 211 7.56 -2.15 14.21
C VAL A 211 7.91 -2.72 15.59
N GLY A 212 6.99 -2.62 16.56
CA GLY A 212 7.15 -3.21 17.89
C GLY A 212 7.31 -4.73 17.86
N ASP A 213 6.60 -5.40 16.94
CA ASP A 213 6.67 -6.85 16.73
C ASP A 213 8.02 -7.28 16.16
N MET A 214 8.58 -6.54 15.18
CA MET A 214 9.94 -6.77 14.69
C MET A 214 10.99 -6.61 15.80
N ARG A 215 10.83 -5.60 16.67
CA ARG A 215 11.70 -5.43 17.83
C ARG A 215 11.60 -6.63 18.79
N ARG A 216 10.37 -7.10 19.09
CA ARG A 216 10.16 -8.26 19.99
C ARG A 216 10.68 -9.56 19.40
N ALA A 217 10.42 -9.81 18.12
CA ALA A 217 10.75 -11.08 17.48
C ALA A 217 12.24 -11.20 17.10
N PHE A 218 12.85 -10.10 16.65
CA PHE A 218 14.19 -10.14 16.05
C PHE A 218 15.20 -9.23 16.76
N GLY A 219 14.78 -8.45 17.76
CA GLY A 219 15.64 -7.44 18.38
C GLY A 219 15.96 -6.27 17.44
N SER A 220 15.10 -6.00 16.47
CA SER A 220 15.28 -4.90 15.50
C SER A 220 15.28 -3.55 16.19
N ASP A 221 16.23 -2.67 15.83
CA ASP A 221 16.20 -1.27 16.24
C ASP A 221 15.31 -0.49 15.25
N PRO A 222 14.21 0.14 15.70
CA PRO A 222 13.36 0.95 14.84
C PRO A 222 14.11 2.03 14.04
N GLN A 223 15.19 2.59 14.60
CA GLN A 223 15.99 3.62 13.93
C GLN A 223 16.74 3.10 12.70
N GLU A 224 17.05 1.82 12.66
CA GLU A 224 17.76 1.16 11.56
C GLU A 224 16.83 0.50 10.54
N LEU A 225 15.53 0.40 10.85
CA LEU A 225 14.55 -0.12 9.92
C LEU A 225 14.42 0.80 8.69
N THR A 226 14.30 0.19 7.52
CA THR A 226 13.86 0.86 6.30
C THR A 226 12.42 0.44 5.99
N ALA A 227 11.54 1.42 5.82
CA ALA A 227 10.13 1.26 5.53
C ALA A 227 9.84 1.67 4.08
N ALA A 228 9.31 0.75 3.26
CA ALA A 228 8.88 1.03 1.89
C ALA A 228 7.35 0.99 1.81
N LEU A 229 6.75 2.16 1.56
CA LEU A 229 5.32 2.34 1.36
C LEU A 229 5.01 2.22 -0.13
N GLY A 230 4.25 1.19 -0.50
CA GLY A 230 3.89 0.91 -1.88
C GLY A 230 2.70 1.74 -2.40
N PRO A 231 2.26 1.48 -3.64
CA PRO A 231 1.09 2.11 -4.24
C PRO A 231 -0.17 1.84 -3.43
N SER A 232 -0.94 2.90 -3.16
CA SER A 232 -2.21 2.85 -2.43
C SER A 232 -3.14 3.94 -2.92
N ILE A 233 -4.41 3.91 -2.52
CA ILE A 233 -5.28 5.06 -2.71
C ILE A 233 -4.78 6.23 -1.88
N ARG A 234 -4.76 7.43 -2.47
CA ARG A 234 -4.23 8.64 -1.82
C ARG A 234 -5.34 9.64 -1.55
N ALA A 235 -5.02 10.67 -0.77
CA ALA A 235 -5.94 11.75 -0.44
C ALA A 235 -6.61 12.43 -1.67
N CYS A 236 -6.03 12.33 -2.87
CA CYS A 236 -6.66 12.80 -4.10
C CYS A 236 -7.96 12.05 -4.46
N CYS A 237 -8.11 10.78 -4.00
CA CYS A 237 -9.22 9.90 -4.37
C CYS A 237 -9.89 9.20 -3.18
N TYR A 238 -9.29 9.25 -1.98
CA TYR A 238 -9.80 8.48 -0.85
C TYR A 238 -10.79 9.28 -0.02
N GLU A 239 -11.97 9.46 -0.55
CA GLU A 239 -13.10 10.06 0.14
C GLU A 239 -13.63 9.11 1.20
N VAL A 240 -13.92 9.64 2.39
CA VAL A 240 -14.41 8.92 3.57
C VAL A 240 -15.57 9.67 4.22
N GLY A 241 -16.44 8.95 4.89
CA GLY A 241 -17.55 9.50 5.64
C GLY A 241 -17.13 10.08 6.99
N GLU A 242 -18.09 10.71 7.66
CA GLU A 242 -17.88 11.35 8.96
C GLU A 242 -17.49 10.34 10.04
N GLU A 243 -18.02 9.13 9.96
CA GLU A 243 -17.71 8.03 10.88
C GLU A 243 -16.22 7.67 10.91
N VAL A 244 -15.51 7.81 9.79
CA VAL A 244 -14.06 7.59 9.73
C VAL A 244 -13.32 8.76 10.36
N VAL A 245 -13.75 9.99 10.08
CA VAL A 245 -13.15 11.21 10.66
C VAL A 245 -13.25 11.16 12.18
N GLU A 246 -14.44 10.93 12.72
CA GLU A 246 -14.71 10.84 14.16
C GLU A 246 -13.89 9.74 14.84
N ALA A 247 -13.80 8.54 14.21
CA ALA A 247 -13.00 7.45 14.73
C ALA A 247 -11.51 7.81 14.86
N PHE A 248 -10.96 8.53 13.86
CA PHE A 248 -9.58 8.99 13.91
C PHE A 248 -9.40 10.12 14.95
N GLN A 249 -10.31 11.08 15.04
CA GLN A 249 -10.27 12.15 16.05
C GLN A 249 -10.35 11.62 17.47
N GLY A 250 -11.11 10.56 17.69
CA GLY A 250 -11.19 9.88 19.00
C GLY A 250 -9.92 9.06 19.34
N SER A 251 -9.06 8.76 18.36
CA SER A 251 -7.89 7.87 18.53
C SER A 251 -6.55 8.59 18.44
N PHE A 252 -6.50 9.77 17.82
CA PHE A 252 -5.26 10.51 17.56
C PHE A 252 -5.47 12.00 17.87
N ALA A 253 -4.63 12.56 18.74
CA ALA A 253 -4.68 13.98 19.09
C ALA A 253 -4.50 14.91 17.87
N ASP A 254 -3.68 14.47 16.92
CA ASP A 254 -3.34 15.21 15.68
C ASP A 254 -4.09 14.69 14.46
N ALA A 255 -5.31 14.17 14.61
CA ALA A 255 -6.06 13.48 13.54
C ALA A 255 -6.24 14.33 12.28
N ASP A 256 -6.40 15.64 12.41
CA ASP A 256 -6.60 16.56 11.28
C ASP A 256 -5.46 16.54 10.26
N ARG A 257 -4.27 16.12 10.67
CA ARG A 257 -3.11 15.95 9.77
C ARG A 257 -3.30 14.87 8.71
N PHE A 258 -4.21 13.94 8.95
CA PHE A 258 -4.47 12.81 8.06
C PHE A 258 -5.58 13.09 7.06
N PHE A 259 -6.26 14.23 7.18
CA PHE A 259 -7.38 14.55 6.33
C PHE A 259 -7.12 15.76 5.42
N ARG A 260 -7.76 15.72 4.26
CA ARG A 260 -7.83 16.85 3.32
C ARG A 260 -9.29 17.19 3.09
N THR A 261 -9.62 18.47 3.12
CA THR A 261 -10.97 18.93 2.77
C THR A 261 -11.22 18.71 1.29
N PRO A 262 -12.36 18.12 0.89
CA PRO A 262 -12.74 18.03 -0.53
C PRO A 262 -12.87 19.43 -1.14
N PRO A 263 -12.42 19.65 -2.40
CA PRO A 263 -12.44 20.98 -3.03
C PRO A 263 -13.82 21.57 -3.21
N ASN A 264 -14.87 20.78 -3.14
CA ASN A 264 -16.27 21.18 -3.38
C ASN A 264 -17.17 20.98 -2.16
N ARG A 265 -16.67 21.08 -0.94
CA ARG A 265 -17.54 21.05 0.25
C ARG A 265 -18.32 22.36 0.28
N PRO A 266 -19.68 22.34 0.21
CA PRO A 266 -20.49 23.54 0.39
C PRO A 266 -20.22 24.12 1.79
N GLU A 267 -19.98 25.42 1.91
CA GLU A 267 -19.77 26.09 3.20
C GLU A 267 -20.93 25.86 4.18
N ALA A 268 -22.12 25.57 3.68
CA ALA A 268 -23.33 25.31 4.47
C ALA A 268 -23.28 24.00 5.30
N ALA A 269 -22.30 23.11 5.09
CA ALA A 269 -22.21 21.85 5.86
C ALA A 269 -21.68 22.04 7.29
N THR A 270 -21.31 23.26 7.70
CA THR A 270 -20.83 23.57 9.06
C THR A 270 -21.97 23.97 10.00
N ASP A 271 -23.17 24.24 9.49
CA ASP A 271 -24.30 24.65 10.31
C ASP A 271 -25.16 23.43 10.68
N ARG A 272 -24.83 22.81 11.82
CA ARG A 272 -25.49 21.60 12.36
C ARG A 272 -26.95 21.81 12.78
N HIS A 273 -27.50 23.04 12.66
CA HIS A 273 -28.82 23.41 13.15
C HIS A 273 -29.76 23.96 12.08
N SER A 274 -29.43 23.88 10.81
CA SER A 274 -30.31 24.42 9.76
C SER A 274 -31.47 23.49 9.48
N ILE A 275 -32.64 23.81 10.04
CA ILE A 275 -33.95 23.24 9.69
C ILE A 275 -34.23 23.36 8.18
N LEU A 276 -33.55 24.26 7.48
CA LEU A 276 -33.58 24.44 6.02
C LEU A 276 -33.03 23.23 5.25
N PHE A 277 -32.25 22.37 5.89
CA PHE A 277 -31.73 21.14 5.26
C PHE A 277 -32.85 20.13 4.96
N LEU A 278 -33.92 20.11 5.77
CA LEU A 278 -35.07 19.24 5.55
C LEU A 278 -35.99 19.71 4.41
N SER A 279 -35.91 20.99 4.03
CA SER A 279 -36.71 21.55 2.94
C SER A 279 -36.01 21.51 1.58
N ALA A 280 -34.71 21.22 1.52
CA ALA A 280 -33.92 21.22 0.29
C ALA A 280 -34.00 19.92 -0.51
N TYR A 281 -34.50 18.82 0.08
CA TYR A 281 -34.62 17.53 -0.58
C TYR A 281 -36.05 16.99 -0.53
N PRO A 282 -36.68 16.70 -1.67
CA PRO A 282 -37.99 16.04 -1.71
C PRO A 282 -37.95 14.69 -1.00
N PRO A 283 -39.02 14.24 -0.33
CA PRO A 283 -39.10 12.90 0.25
C PRO A 283 -38.80 11.82 -0.81
N GLY A 284 -37.80 10.97 -0.52
CA GLY A 284 -37.36 9.87 -1.40
C GLY A 284 -36.06 10.12 -2.18
N HIS A 285 -35.46 11.32 -2.09
CA HIS A 285 -34.10 11.56 -2.60
C HIS A 285 -33.15 11.49 -1.43
N ALA A 286 -32.39 10.39 -1.33
CA ALA A 286 -31.23 10.37 -0.43
C ALA A 286 -30.26 11.48 -0.88
N PRO A 287 -29.72 12.30 0.03
CA PRO A 287 -28.71 13.28 -0.33
C PRO A 287 -27.55 12.53 -1.02
N GLU A 288 -27.05 13.05 -2.15
CA GLU A 288 -25.78 12.57 -2.69
C GLU A 288 -24.78 12.53 -1.54
N HIS A 289 -24.12 11.41 -1.37
CA HIS A 289 -23.18 11.20 -0.27
C HIS A 289 -22.04 12.22 -0.42
N VAL A 290 -22.17 13.34 0.30
CA VAL A 290 -21.11 14.37 0.34
C VAL A 290 -20.00 13.81 1.21
N PRO A 291 -18.83 13.54 0.66
CA PRO A 291 -17.72 13.00 1.46
C PRO A 291 -17.31 14.03 2.50
N ALA A 292 -17.22 13.61 3.77
CA ALA A 292 -16.83 14.48 4.87
C ALA A 292 -15.38 14.96 4.73
N ALA A 293 -14.48 14.07 4.27
CA ALA A 293 -13.06 14.36 4.12
C ALA A 293 -12.38 13.39 3.15
N ARG A 294 -11.11 13.65 2.86
CA ARG A 294 -10.22 12.74 2.12
C ARG A 294 -9.09 12.28 3.02
N LEU A 295 -9.02 10.98 3.29
CA LEU A 295 -8.02 10.38 4.15
C LEU A 295 -6.68 10.18 3.42
N ASP A 296 -5.58 10.60 4.05
CA ASP A 296 -4.21 10.38 3.60
C ASP A 296 -3.56 9.22 4.36
N LEU A 297 -3.70 7.99 3.83
CA LEU A 297 -3.07 6.80 4.42
C LEU A 297 -1.54 6.90 4.45
N THR A 298 -0.93 7.64 3.52
CA THR A 298 0.53 7.84 3.50
C THR A 298 0.97 8.75 4.64
N ALA A 299 0.25 9.85 4.90
CA ALA A 299 0.52 10.73 6.03
C ALA A 299 0.36 9.98 7.36
N MET A 300 -0.70 9.17 7.49
CA MET A 300 -0.94 8.31 8.63
C MET A 300 0.20 7.30 8.84
N ALA A 301 0.63 6.61 7.77
CA ALA A 301 1.72 5.64 7.87
C ALA A 301 3.05 6.29 8.28
N ARG A 302 3.37 7.45 7.73
CA ARG A 302 4.55 8.23 8.14
C ARG A 302 4.51 8.61 9.60
N TYR A 303 3.34 9.03 10.09
CA TYR A 303 3.14 9.36 11.49
C TYR A 303 3.40 8.15 12.39
N GLN A 304 2.76 7.02 12.11
CA GLN A 304 2.93 5.79 12.90
C GLN A 304 4.37 5.25 12.88
N LEU A 305 5.03 5.28 11.73
CA LEU A 305 6.43 4.88 11.61
C LEU A 305 7.34 5.78 12.44
N ALA A 306 7.15 7.11 12.37
CA ALA A 306 7.92 8.06 13.15
C ALA A 306 7.66 7.91 14.66
N SER A 307 6.40 7.73 15.07
CA SER A 307 6.01 7.46 16.46
C SER A 307 6.64 6.18 17.01
N ALA A 308 6.82 5.17 16.13
CA ALA A 308 7.50 3.92 16.49
C ALA A 308 9.04 4.02 16.47
N GLY A 309 9.62 5.18 16.12
CA GLY A 309 11.06 5.43 16.13
C GLY A 309 11.77 5.24 14.78
N VAL A 310 11.06 4.99 13.69
CA VAL A 310 11.67 4.89 12.35
C VAL A 310 12.09 6.28 11.87
N LYS A 311 13.37 6.43 11.50
CA LYS A 311 13.90 7.71 11.01
C LYS A 311 13.16 8.15 9.73
N PRO A 312 12.76 9.43 9.58
CA PRO A 312 12.08 9.93 8.38
C PRO A 312 12.85 9.65 7.07
N ALA A 313 14.18 9.71 7.09
CA ALA A 313 15.04 9.40 5.95
C ALA A 313 14.99 7.93 5.50
N ASN A 314 14.49 7.04 6.38
CA ASN A 314 14.32 5.62 6.10
C ASN A 314 12.91 5.26 5.62
N ILE A 315 12.01 6.24 5.48
CA ILE A 315 10.64 6.05 5.01
C ILE A 315 10.58 6.38 3.52
N LEU A 316 10.51 5.36 2.69
CA LEU A 316 10.48 5.43 1.23
C LEU A 316 9.03 5.34 0.76
N VAL A 317 8.59 6.23 -0.13
CA VAL A 317 7.20 6.27 -0.62
C VAL A 317 7.16 6.13 -2.13
N ALA A 318 6.40 5.18 -2.65
CA ALA A 318 6.25 4.95 -4.09
C ALA A 318 5.45 6.05 -4.81
N GLY A 319 4.66 6.82 -4.08
CA GLY A 319 3.99 8.02 -4.59
C GLY A 319 2.77 7.77 -5.50
N TYR A 320 2.47 6.55 -5.93
CA TYR A 320 1.36 6.26 -6.83
C TYR A 320 0.02 6.16 -6.11
N CYS A 321 -1.01 6.80 -6.68
CA CYS A 321 -2.41 6.57 -6.31
C CYS A 321 -3.01 5.46 -7.17
N THR A 322 -3.49 4.39 -6.56
CA THR A 322 -4.09 3.25 -7.27
C THR A 322 -5.34 3.65 -8.05
N ALA A 323 -6.17 4.53 -7.49
CA ALA A 323 -7.39 5.01 -8.13
C ALA A 323 -7.16 6.02 -9.27
N CYS A 324 -6.03 6.75 -9.27
CA CYS A 324 -5.62 7.61 -10.39
C CYS A 324 -4.95 6.81 -11.52
N ARG A 325 -4.28 5.70 -11.18
CA ARG A 325 -3.46 4.92 -12.09
C ARG A 325 -4.00 3.51 -12.28
N THR A 326 -5.27 3.40 -12.69
CA THR A 326 -5.91 2.11 -13.01
C THR A 326 -5.31 1.43 -14.25
N ASP A 327 -4.49 2.14 -15.02
CA ASP A 327 -3.64 1.57 -16.06
C ASP A 327 -2.51 0.70 -15.48
N LEU A 328 -2.10 0.95 -14.23
CA LEU A 328 -1.04 0.24 -13.53
C LEU A 328 -1.53 -0.63 -12.36
N PHE A 329 -2.61 -0.25 -11.70
CA PHE A 329 -3.04 -0.86 -10.45
C PHE A 329 -4.53 -1.18 -10.45
N PHE A 330 -4.92 -2.21 -9.71
CA PHE A 330 -6.31 -2.47 -9.36
C PHE A 330 -6.75 -1.49 -8.27
N SER A 331 -7.96 -0.95 -8.40
CA SER A 331 -8.54 -0.05 -7.41
C SER A 331 -9.97 -0.46 -7.07
N HIS A 332 -10.20 -0.90 -5.84
CA HIS A 332 -11.54 -1.26 -5.34
C HIS A 332 -12.50 -0.06 -5.42
N ARG A 333 -12.02 1.12 -5.03
CA ARG A 333 -12.80 2.36 -5.04
C ARG A 333 -13.18 2.79 -6.46
N ARG A 334 -12.20 2.82 -7.38
CA ARG A 334 -12.42 3.31 -8.74
C ARG A 334 -13.22 2.33 -9.60
N GLU A 335 -13.06 1.03 -9.38
CA GLU A 335 -13.66 -0.04 -10.16
C GLU A 335 -14.91 -0.65 -9.48
N GLY A 336 -15.50 0.06 -8.50
CA GLY A 336 -16.76 -0.32 -7.86
C GLY A 336 -16.76 -1.68 -7.17
N GLY A 337 -15.63 -2.08 -6.59
CA GLY A 337 -15.50 -3.35 -5.86
C GLY A 337 -15.18 -4.57 -6.75
N ARG A 338 -15.49 -4.53 -8.04
CA ARG A 338 -15.30 -5.64 -9.00
C ARG A 338 -13.96 -5.50 -9.69
N THR A 339 -12.90 -5.87 -9.01
CA THR A 339 -11.52 -5.69 -9.48
C THR A 339 -10.61 -6.77 -8.93
N GLY A 340 -9.42 -6.93 -9.56
CA GLY A 340 -8.37 -7.82 -9.09
C GLY A 340 -7.65 -7.30 -7.83
N ARG A 341 -6.58 -7.99 -7.46
CA ARG A 341 -5.67 -7.61 -6.37
C ARG A 341 -4.23 -7.66 -6.86
N GLN A 342 -3.48 -6.60 -6.62
CA GLN A 342 -2.02 -6.64 -6.66
C GLN A 342 -1.47 -7.16 -5.35
N ALA A 343 -0.16 -7.49 -5.34
CA ALA A 343 0.55 -7.96 -4.17
C ALA A 343 1.75 -7.07 -3.84
N ALA A 344 2.05 -6.97 -2.54
CA ALA A 344 3.36 -6.61 -2.07
C ALA A 344 4.02 -7.86 -1.50
N ALA A 345 5.23 -8.14 -1.96
CA ALA A 345 5.99 -9.33 -1.61
C ALA A 345 7.39 -8.96 -1.12
N ILE A 346 7.88 -9.66 -0.10
CA ILE A 346 9.23 -9.50 0.41
C ILE A 346 9.76 -10.82 0.96
N GLY A 347 11.03 -11.11 0.70
CA GLY A 347 11.68 -12.33 1.18
C GLY A 347 13.18 -12.21 1.23
N ILE A 348 13.79 -13.16 1.92
CA ILE A 348 15.24 -13.30 2.11
C ILE A 348 15.71 -14.46 1.23
N ARG A 349 16.67 -14.19 0.33
CA ARG A 349 17.27 -15.26 -0.49
C ARG A 349 18.04 -16.23 0.41
N GLY A 350 17.94 -17.50 0.10
CA GLY A 350 18.88 -18.50 0.62
C GLY A 350 20.32 -18.12 0.26
N LEU A 351 21.27 -18.46 1.12
CA LEU A 351 22.67 -18.42 0.75
C LEU A 351 22.81 -19.47 -0.36
N GLY A 352 23.01 -19.00 -1.61
CA GLY A 352 23.29 -19.91 -2.72
C GLY A 352 24.43 -20.86 -2.37
N HIS A 353 24.21 -22.13 -2.55
CA HIS A 353 25.24 -23.15 -2.55
C HIS A 353 26.08 -23.02 -3.82
#